data_b161693578044ff99a23264432a96000
#
_entry.id   b161693578044ff99a23264432a96000
#
_cell.length_a   1.000
_cell.length_b   1.000
_cell.length_c   1.000
_cell.angle_alpha   90.00
_cell.angle_beta   90.00
_cell.angle_gamma   90.00
#
_symmetry.space_group_name_H-M   'P 1'
#
loop_
_entity.id
_entity.type
_entity.pdbx_description
1 polymer ?
#
loop_
_entity_poly.entity_id
_entity_poly.type
_entity_poly.pdbx_seq_one_letter_code
_entity_poly.pdbx_strand_id
1 'polypeptide(L)'
;MSLSESERSIIVSRELEKAQKTYNDVLYCVDKGMWETAANRLYYALFHAMSALLINDGYQVKSHRGVLAMFGEHYIKTDIFAKKDGSLLSDLVIMRDNADYNCFFEADEEKLSPYIEPTRLLIEKIKHYIAEYK
;
A
#
# COMPACT_ATOMS: atom_id res chain seq x y z
N MET A 1 19.11 -13.92 -8.53
CA MET A 1 19.12 -14.87 -7.43
C MET A 1 17.83 -14.80 -6.65
N SER A 2 17.28 -15.95 -6.29
CA SER A 2 16.08 -16.02 -5.48
C SER A 2 16.45 -15.92 -3.99
N LEU A 3 15.51 -15.42 -3.20
CA LEU A 3 15.66 -15.35 -1.76
C LEU A 3 15.46 -16.73 -1.14
N SER A 4 16.20 -17.04 -0.07
CA SER A 4 15.92 -18.19 0.75
C SER A 4 14.62 -17.94 1.53
N GLU A 5 14.02 -19.01 2.08
CA GLU A 5 12.81 -18.86 2.88
C GLU A 5 13.02 -17.96 4.10
N SER A 6 14.17 -18.08 4.77
CA SER A 6 14.45 -17.25 5.94
C SER A 6 14.66 -15.78 5.55
N GLU A 7 15.36 -15.53 4.44
CA GLU A 7 15.53 -14.16 3.92
C GLU A 7 14.18 -13.55 3.54
N ARG A 8 13.35 -14.32 2.84
CA ARG A 8 12.03 -13.88 2.44
C ARG A 8 11.18 -13.52 3.66
N SER A 9 11.16 -14.37 4.66
CA SER A 9 10.39 -14.16 5.89
C SER A 9 10.81 -12.87 6.60
N ILE A 10 12.12 -12.60 6.65
CA ILE A 10 12.64 -11.38 7.27
C ILE A 10 12.18 -10.14 6.49
N ILE A 11 12.29 -10.18 5.17
CA ILE A 11 11.91 -9.03 4.33
C ILE A 11 10.41 -8.77 4.43
N VAL A 12 9.59 -9.82 4.36
CA VAL A 12 8.13 -9.70 4.51
C VAL A 12 7.79 -9.03 5.83
N SER A 13 8.40 -9.50 6.92
CA SER A 13 8.16 -8.95 8.25
C SER A 13 8.53 -7.45 8.32
N ARG A 14 9.68 -7.10 7.75
CA ARG A 14 10.15 -5.70 7.73
C ARG A 14 9.25 -4.80 6.89
N GLU A 15 8.77 -5.31 5.75
CA GLU A 15 7.84 -4.56 4.90
C GLU A 15 6.49 -4.33 5.60
N LEU A 16 5.99 -5.32 6.32
CA LEU A 16 4.76 -5.17 7.10
C LEU A 16 4.93 -4.18 8.25
N GLU A 17 6.08 -4.19 8.92
CA GLU A 17 6.41 -3.20 9.95
C GLU A 17 6.43 -1.79 9.36
N LYS A 18 7.02 -1.64 8.19
CA LYS A 18 7.07 -0.36 7.48
C LYS A 18 5.68 0.11 7.08
N ALA A 19 4.83 -0.80 6.61
CA ALA A 19 3.45 -0.47 6.28
C ALA A 19 2.72 0.10 7.49
N GLN A 20 2.84 -0.55 8.64
CA GLN A 20 2.20 -0.10 9.87
C GLN A 20 2.75 1.24 10.35
N LYS A 21 4.07 1.39 10.35
CA LYS A 21 4.71 2.64 10.76
C LYS A 21 4.28 3.80 9.86
N THR A 22 4.27 3.57 8.56
CA THR A 22 3.87 4.59 7.58
C THR A 22 2.40 4.95 7.74
N TYR A 23 1.55 3.97 8.01
CA TYR A 23 0.14 4.24 8.29
C TYR A 23 -0.02 5.10 9.57
N ASN A 24 0.75 4.82 10.60
CA ASN A 24 0.74 5.64 11.82
C ASN A 24 1.17 7.08 11.53
N ASP A 25 2.12 7.27 10.61
CA ASP A 25 2.52 8.60 10.14
C ASP A 25 1.35 9.34 9.47
N VAL A 26 0.49 8.61 8.74
CA VAL A 26 -0.73 9.20 8.16
C VAL A 26 -1.61 9.80 9.24
N LEU A 27 -1.85 9.06 10.31
CA LEU A 27 -2.70 9.52 11.40
C LEU A 27 -2.13 10.78 12.05
N TYR A 28 -0.81 10.82 12.23
CA TYR A 28 -0.13 12.00 12.76
C TYR A 28 -0.30 13.21 11.81
N CYS A 29 -0.09 12.99 10.51
CA CYS A 29 -0.24 14.05 9.51
C CYS A 29 -1.66 14.60 9.45
N VAL A 30 -2.65 13.71 9.52
CA VAL A 30 -4.07 14.11 9.54
C VAL A 30 -4.37 14.98 10.76
N ASP A 31 -3.88 14.57 11.92
CA ASP A 31 -4.07 15.33 13.16
C ASP A 31 -3.48 16.74 13.06
N LYS A 32 -2.39 16.90 12.32
CA LYS A 32 -1.69 18.18 12.13
C LYS A 32 -2.17 18.95 10.89
N GLY A 33 -3.15 18.45 10.17
CA GLY A 33 -3.63 19.11 8.95
C GLY A 33 -2.66 19.08 7.78
N MET A 34 -1.71 18.13 7.80
CA MET A 34 -0.68 17.97 6.75
C MET A 34 -1.21 17.05 5.67
N TRP A 35 -2.16 17.51 4.87
CA TRP A 35 -2.94 16.66 3.97
C TRP A 35 -2.15 16.13 2.79
N GLU A 36 -1.27 16.92 2.17
CA GLU A 36 -0.44 16.47 1.06
C GLU A 36 0.53 15.39 1.52
N THR A 37 1.15 15.59 2.68
CA THR A 37 2.05 14.61 3.28
C THR A 37 1.28 13.34 3.65
N ALA A 38 0.08 13.50 4.20
CA ALA A 38 -0.77 12.36 4.53
C ALA A 38 -1.11 11.53 3.30
N ALA A 39 -1.44 12.17 2.17
CA ALA A 39 -1.74 11.48 0.92
C ALA A 39 -0.54 10.67 0.43
N ASN A 40 0.66 11.25 0.48
CA ASN A 40 1.89 10.56 0.12
C ASN A 40 2.12 9.34 1.02
N ARG A 41 2.00 9.52 2.33
CA ARG A 41 2.22 8.45 3.30
C ARG A 41 1.18 7.33 3.17
N LEU A 42 -0.07 7.68 2.89
CA LEU A 42 -1.13 6.69 2.74
C LEU A 42 -0.84 5.73 1.57
N TYR A 43 -0.43 6.28 0.44
CA TYR A 43 0.00 5.47 -0.71
C TYR A 43 1.15 4.54 -0.33
N TYR A 44 2.19 5.06 0.33
CA TYR A 44 3.36 4.26 0.68
C TYR A 44 3.07 3.21 1.75
N ALA A 45 2.13 3.46 2.66
CA ALA A 45 1.69 2.45 3.61
C ALA A 45 1.14 1.22 2.87
N LEU A 46 0.27 1.44 1.89
CA LEU A 46 -0.28 0.36 1.09
C LEU A 46 0.79 -0.28 0.21
N PHE A 47 1.68 0.52 -0.37
CA PHE A 47 2.78 0.03 -1.20
C PHE A 47 3.65 -0.98 -0.44
N HIS A 48 4.01 -0.68 0.80
CA HIS A 48 4.82 -1.59 1.60
C HIS A 48 4.08 -2.89 1.91
N ALA A 49 2.79 -2.82 2.19
CA ALA A 49 1.99 -4.02 2.43
C ALA A 49 1.91 -4.89 1.16
N MET A 50 1.73 -4.27 0.00
CA MET A 50 1.71 -4.99 -1.28
C MET A 50 3.05 -5.59 -1.62
N SER A 51 4.14 -4.90 -1.31
CA SER A 51 5.48 -5.44 -1.49
C SER A 51 5.68 -6.70 -0.65
N ALA A 52 5.23 -6.64 0.61
CA ALA A 52 5.28 -7.81 1.50
C ALA A 52 4.50 -8.98 0.90
N LEU A 53 3.31 -8.72 0.40
CA LEU A 53 2.45 -9.73 -0.21
C LEU A 53 3.12 -10.42 -1.40
N LEU A 54 3.65 -9.63 -2.32
CA LEU A 54 4.31 -10.16 -3.52
C LEU A 54 5.55 -10.96 -3.18
N ILE A 55 6.37 -10.44 -2.26
CA ILE A 55 7.59 -11.14 -1.83
C ILE A 55 7.23 -12.44 -1.12
N ASN A 56 6.19 -12.43 -0.28
CA ASN A 56 5.71 -13.63 0.40
C ASN A 56 5.35 -14.73 -0.60
N ASP A 57 4.73 -14.37 -1.72
CA ASP A 57 4.29 -15.32 -2.75
C ASP A 57 5.36 -15.64 -3.78
N GLY A 58 6.58 -15.13 -3.58
CA GLY A 58 7.72 -15.51 -4.41
C GLY A 58 7.98 -14.63 -5.63
N TYR A 59 7.24 -13.53 -5.76
CA TYR A 59 7.45 -12.61 -6.89
C TYR A 59 8.60 -11.67 -6.60
N GLN A 60 9.30 -11.24 -7.66
CA GLN A 60 10.35 -10.23 -7.55
C GLN A 60 9.74 -8.85 -7.67
N VAL A 61 10.07 -7.98 -6.72
CA VAL A 61 9.61 -6.60 -6.70
C VAL A 61 10.75 -5.70 -7.16
N LYS A 62 10.60 -5.10 -8.35
CA LYS A 62 11.68 -4.30 -8.97
C LYS A 62 11.39 -2.80 -9.02
N SER A 63 10.12 -2.41 -9.05
CA SER A 63 9.75 -1.00 -9.19
C SER A 63 8.36 -0.77 -8.62
N HIS A 64 8.03 0.49 -8.34
CA HIS A 64 6.69 0.87 -7.89
C HIS A 64 5.64 0.49 -8.92
N ARG A 65 5.87 0.82 -10.19
CA ARG A 65 4.94 0.48 -11.27
C ARG A 65 4.75 -1.03 -11.39
N GLY A 66 5.83 -1.78 -11.20
CA GLY A 66 5.78 -3.24 -11.22
C GLY A 66 4.91 -3.81 -10.11
N VAL A 67 4.99 -3.26 -8.89
CA VAL A 67 4.16 -3.68 -7.75
C VAL A 67 2.68 -3.50 -8.09
N LEU A 68 2.32 -2.34 -8.63
CA LEU A 68 0.93 -2.03 -8.98
C LEU A 68 0.40 -3.00 -10.05
N ALA A 69 1.17 -3.22 -11.09
CA ALA A 69 0.80 -4.12 -12.19
C ALA A 69 0.64 -5.55 -11.69
N MET A 70 1.58 -6.02 -10.86
CA MET A 70 1.57 -7.38 -10.33
C MET A 70 0.42 -7.61 -9.35
N PHE A 71 0.07 -6.60 -8.56
CA PHE A 71 -1.09 -6.72 -7.67
C PHE A 71 -2.37 -6.93 -8.49
N GLY A 72 -2.56 -6.15 -9.53
CA GLY A 72 -3.71 -6.31 -10.44
C GLY A 72 -3.74 -7.68 -11.10
N GLU A 73 -2.60 -8.09 -11.66
CA GLU A 73 -2.48 -9.34 -12.41
C GLU A 73 -2.70 -10.57 -11.52
N HIS A 74 -2.04 -10.61 -10.37
CA HIS A 74 -1.98 -11.83 -9.55
C HIS A 74 -3.05 -11.91 -8.46
N TYR A 75 -3.66 -10.79 -8.07
CA TYR A 75 -4.59 -10.78 -6.94
C TYR A 75 -5.98 -10.26 -7.27
N ILE A 76 -6.11 -9.30 -8.18
CA ILE A 76 -7.42 -8.75 -8.56
C ILE A 76 -8.05 -9.58 -9.67
N LYS A 77 -7.30 -9.81 -10.72
CA LYS A 77 -7.75 -10.58 -11.89
C LYS A 77 -8.15 -12.00 -11.51
N THR A 78 -7.53 -12.55 -10.48
CA THR A 78 -7.75 -13.91 -9.99
C THR A 78 -8.79 -14.00 -8.89
N ASP A 79 -9.39 -12.88 -8.52
CA ASP A 79 -10.40 -12.78 -7.46
C ASP A 79 -9.91 -13.15 -6.05
N ILE A 80 -8.59 -13.17 -5.82
CA ILE A 80 -8.02 -13.34 -4.48
C ILE A 80 -8.35 -12.12 -3.62
N PHE A 81 -8.23 -10.93 -4.21
CA PHE A 81 -8.69 -9.68 -3.60
C PHE A 81 -9.80 -9.09 -4.47
N ALA A 82 -10.63 -8.23 -3.89
CA ALA A 82 -11.79 -7.68 -4.57
C ALA A 82 -11.40 -6.55 -5.55
N LYS A 83 -12.23 -6.32 -6.56
CA LYS A 83 -12.05 -5.23 -7.51
C LYS A 83 -11.93 -3.86 -6.82
N LYS A 84 -12.67 -3.67 -5.72
CA LYS A 84 -12.60 -2.42 -4.94
C LYS A 84 -11.20 -2.17 -4.38
N ASP A 85 -10.44 -3.24 -4.09
CA ASP A 85 -9.07 -3.12 -3.59
C ASP A 85 -8.14 -2.57 -4.66
N GLY A 86 -8.32 -3.01 -5.91
CA GLY A 86 -7.59 -2.47 -7.05
C GLY A 86 -7.95 -1.01 -7.32
N SER A 87 -9.24 -0.67 -7.22
CA SER A 87 -9.72 0.70 -7.38
C SER A 87 -9.15 1.62 -6.32
N LEU A 88 -9.10 1.16 -5.07
CA LEU A 88 -8.50 1.92 -3.98
C LEU A 88 -7.04 2.26 -4.29
N LEU A 89 -6.28 1.27 -4.74
CA LEU A 89 -4.89 1.47 -5.11
C LEU A 89 -4.75 2.52 -6.20
N SER A 90 -5.56 2.43 -7.26
CA SER A 90 -5.53 3.39 -8.36
C SER A 90 -5.84 4.81 -7.87
N ASP A 91 -6.82 4.95 -6.98
CA ASP A 91 -7.19 6.24 -6.42
C ASP A 91 -6.06 6.82 -5.58
N LEU A 92 -5.38 5.98 -4.79
CA LEU A 92 -4.25 6.44 -3.98
C LEU A 92 -3.07 6.87 -4.84
N VAL A 93 -2.81 6.20 -5.95
CA VAL A 93 -1.75 6.59 -6.90
C VAL A 93 -2.05 7.99 -7.46
N ILE A 94 -3.28 8.20 -7.91
CA ILE A 94 -3.70 9.49 -8.46
C ILE A 94 -3.58 10.60 -7.40
N MET A 95 -4.06 10.32 -6.18
CA MET A 95 -4.01 11.28 -5.08
C MET A 95 -2.57 11.66 -4.74
N ARG A 96 -1.69 10.67 -4.64
CA ARG A 96 -0.28 10.88 -4.32
C ARG A 96 0.42 11.68 -5.43
N ASP A 97 0.16 11.33 -6.70
CA ASP A 97 0.77 12.04 -7.82
C ASP A 97 0.32 13.49 -7.85
N ASN A 98 -0.95 13.76 -7.60
CA ASN A 98 -1.46 15.13 -7.52
C ASN A 98 -0.82 15.88 -6.35
N ALA A 99 -0.73 15.26 -5.19
CA ALA A 99 -0.18 15.90 -3.99
C ALA A 99 1.31 16.22 -4.16
N ASP A 100 2.06 15.35 -4.83
CA ASP A 100 3.51 15.53 -4.97
C ASP A 100 3.89 16.40 -6.17
N TYR A 101 3.15 16.35 -7.27
CA TYR A 101 3.61 16.90 -8.54
C TYR A 101 2.69 17.94 -9.18
N ASN A 102 1.46 18.08 -8.72
CA ASN A 102 0.52 19.04 -9.31
C ASN A 102 0.39 20.27 -8.41
N CYS A 103 1.00 21.38 -8.83
CA CYS A 103 1.02 22.61 -8.02
C CYS A 103 -0.35 23.26 -7.87
N PHE A 104 -1.35 22.87 -8.65
CA PHE A 104 -2.71 23.37 -8.53
C PHE A 104 -3.59 22.49 -7.64
N PHE A 105 -3.10 21.36 -7.21
CA PHE A 105 -3.84 20.45 -6.35
C PHE A 105 -3.66 20.83 -4.89
N GLU A 106 -4.77 20.92 -4.17
CA GLU A 106 -4.76 21.11 -2.72
C GLU A 106 -5.45 19.92 -2.09
N ALA A 107 -4.70 19.14 -1.32
CA ALA A 107 -5.27 18.07 -0.53
C ALA A 107 -5.96 18.66 0.70
N ASP A 108 -7.06 18.05 1.11
CA ASP A 108 -7.79 18.44 2.31
C ASP A 108 -8.48 17.22 2.93
N GLU A 109 -9.15 17.44 4.05
CA GLU A 109 -9.86 16.38 4.76
C GLU A 109 -10.88 15.68 3.87
N GLU A 110 -11.67 16.47 3.14
CA GLU A 110 -12.75 15.94 2.30
C GLU A 110 -12.22 15.00 1.22
N LYS A 111 -11.10 15.35 0.60
CA LYS A 111 -10.50 14.54 -0.46
C LYS A 111 -9.82 13.28 0.05
N LEU A 112 -9.18 13.36 1.21
CA LEU A 112 -8.35 12.26 1.70
C LEU A 112 -9.07 11.32 2.67
N SER A 113 -9.89 11.86 3.56
CA SER A 113 -10.49 11.10 4.64
C SER A 113 -11.24 9.82 4.18
N PRO A 114 -11.95 9.82 3.02
CA PRO A 114 -12.63 8.60 2.57
C PRO A 114 -11.71 7.42 2.27
N TYR A 115 -10.42 7.66 2.10
CA TYR A 115 -9.47 6.61 1.72
C TYR A 115 -8.68 6.04 2.88
N ILE A 116 -8.74 6.68 4.06
CA ILE A 116 -7.90 6.30 5.20
C ILE A 116 -8.30 4.93 5.75
N GLU A 117 -9.55 4.77 6.16
CA GLU A 117 -10.03 3.51 6.73
C GLU A 117 -10.01 2.35 5.72
N PRO A 118 -10.46 2.54 4.47
CA PRO A 118 -10.34 1.46 3.49
C PRO A 118 -8.91 0.98 3.28
N THR A 119 -7.93 1.89 3.35
CA THR A 119 -6.52 1.50 3.24
C THR A 119 -6.08 0.66 4.44
N ARG A 120 -6.47 1.05 5.65
CA ARG A 120 -6.19 0.26 6.85
C ARG A 120 -6.76 -1.15 6.72
N LEU A 121 -8.00 -1.25 6.26
CA LEU A 121 -8.66 -2.53 6.08
C LEU A 121 -7.96 -3.41 5.05
N LEU A 122 -7.51 -2.82 3.94
CA LEU A 122 -6.78 -3.59 2.94
C LEU A 122 -5.43 -4.07 3.47
N ILE A 123 -4.72 -3.23 4.22
CA ILE A 123 -3.47 -3.64 4.87
C ILE A 123 -3.71 -4.82 5.81
N GLU A 124 -4.78 -4.78 6.62
CA GLU A 124 -5.13 -5.88 7.51
C GLU A 124 -5.47 -7.15 6.72
N LYS A 125 -6.18 -7.01 5.62
CA LYS A 125 -6.51 -8.13 4.74
C LYS A 125 -5.25 -8.78 4.16
N ILE A 126 -4.28 -7.97 3.77
CA ILE A 126 -2.99 -8.46 3.28
C ILE A 126 -2.25 -9.21 4.39
N LYS A 127 -2.21 -8.67 5.60
CA LYS A 127 -1.58 -9.33 6.75
C LYS A 127 -2.21 -10.70 7.01
N HIS A 128 -3.53 -10.77 6.96
CA HIS A 128 -4.26 -12.03 7.13
C HIS A 128 -3.89 -13.06 6.08
N TYR A 129 -3.86 -12.64 4.82
CA TYR A 129 -3.47 -13.50 3.72
C TYR A 129 -2.06 -14.06 3.93
N ILE A 130 -1.11 -13.18 4.27
CA ILE A 130 0.28 -13.59 4.50
C ILE A 130 0.38 -14.59 5.65
N ALA A 131 -0.38 -14.38 6.73
CA ALA A 131 -0.36 -15.28 7.88
C ALA A 131 -0.86 -16.67 7.53
N GLU A 132 -1.82 -16.79 6.61
CA GLU A 132 -2.38 -18.06 6.17
C GLU A 132 -1.53 -18.78 5.13
N TYR A 133 -0.84 -18.03 4.29
CA TYR A 133 -0.10 -18.57 3.13
C TYR A 133 1.41 -18.32 3.23
N LYS A 134 1.93 -18.51 4.40
CA LYS A 134 3.38 -18.42 4.62
C LYS A 134 4.13 -19.58 3.97
#